data_87a37549813e94447a97742390ac0b89
#
_entry.id   87a37549813e94447a97742390ac0b89
#
_cell.length_a   1.000
_cell.length_b   1.000
_cell.length_c   1.000
_cell.angle_alpha   90.00
_cell.angle_beta   90.00
_cell.angle_gamma   90.00
#
_symmetry.space_group_name_H-M   'P 1'
#
loop_
_entity.id
_entity.type
_entity.pdbx_description
1 polymer ?
#
loop_
_entity_poly.entity_id
_entity_poly.type
_entity_poly.pdbx_seq_one_letter_code
_entity_poly.pdbx_strand_id
1 'polypeptide(L)'
;TDRQGNKAATIEIADQPDTSFLDGKVTAEALKRLDKLSKSKQPFFLAVGYIKPHLPFSMPKKYWDIYRNKSFIRKEAEDKQPIHAPVISFHNWEELRGYTDIPKHGNLSIEKQEELCKAYYACVSFIDSQVGKLLGKLKELGLEKNTIIVIWGDNGFHLGEQHLWGKSTNFELDCKVPLLIYSPEYKDAPKRINDIVELIDIYPTLTDFCGLKPAHTLSGQSLRFLIENKVNWKNRAFSQFPRPYKAVNSYKNQTHMGYTVRTKNWRYTLWYDNATNHITDRELYCMNGNKAEKENLSGKREYVDIENELQQMIEEYKNTHNK
;
A
#
# COMPACT_ATOMS: atom_id res chain seq x y z
N THR A 1 -17.69 0.60 -16.14
CA THR A 1 -18.81 -0.36 -16.06
C THR A 1 -19.77 -0.08 -17.21
N ASP A 2 -20.24 -1.13 -17.85
CA ASP A 2 -21.35 -1.04 -18.80
C ASP A 2 -22.68 -0.70 -18.08
N ARG A 3 -23.77 -0.49 -18.87
CA ARG A 3 -25.10 -0.19 -18.30
C ARG A 3 -25.68 -1.31 -17.43
N GLN A 4 -25.08 -2.50 -17.46
CA GLN A 4 -25.51 -3.68 -16.70
C GLN A 4 -24.65 -3.89 -15.43
N GLY A 5 -23.72 -2.97 -15.13
CA GLY A 5 -22.86 -3.04 -13.96
C GLY A 5 -21.62 -3.91 -14.14
N ASN A 6 -21.35 -4.46 -15.32
CA ASN A 6 -20.14 -5.21 -15.60
C ASN A 6 -18.95 -4.25 -15.74
N LYS A 7 -17.79 -4.66 -15.25
CA LYS A 7 -16.55 -3.92 -15.48
C LYS A 7 -16.16 -4.01 -16.96
N ALA A 8 -15.52 -2.97 -17.49
CA ALA A 8 -14.93 -2.96 -18.82
C ALA A 8 -13.62 -3.79 -18.85
N ALA A 9 -12.79 -3.62 -19.88
CA ALA A 9 -11.45 -4.21 -19.92
C ALA A 9 -10.54 -3.64 -18.81
N THR A 10 -9.51 -4.43 -18.45
CA THR A 10 -8.54 -4.06 -17.40
C THR A 10 -7.66 -2.88 -17.79
N ILE A 11 -7.47 -2.63 -19.07
CA ILE A 11 -6.50 -1.65 -19.59
C ILE A 11 -7.21 -0.70 -20.56
N GLU A 12 -6.95 0.59 -20.42
CA GLU A 12 -7.40 1.65 -21.31
C GLU A 12 -6.22 2.56 -21.66
N ILE A 13 -5.85 2.58 -22.94
CA ILE A 13 -4.76 3.41 -23.47
C ILE A 13 -5.36 4.36 -24.48
N ALA A 14 -5.21 5.67 -24.29
CA ALA A 14 -5.66 6.64 -25.25
C ALA A 14 -4.58 7.69 -25.57
N ASP A 15 -4.48 8.05 -26.84
CA ASP A 15 -3.59 9.14 -27.29
C ASP A 15 -4.28 10.48 -27.00
N GLN A 16 -4.31 10.82 -25.73
CA GLN A 16 -4.98 12.00 -25.20
C GLN A 16 -4.08 12.68 -24.15
N PRO A 17 -4.25 14.00 -23.92
CA PRO A 17 -3.50 14.70 -22.89
C PRO A 17 -3.86 14.19 -21.48
N ASP A 18 -2.94 14.37 -20.52
CA ASP A 18 -3.11 13.95 -19.14
C ASP A 18 -4.46 14.39 -18.55
N THR A 19 -4.90 15.61 -18.88
CA THR A 19 -6.16 16.21 -18.39
C THR A 19 -7.44 15.54 -18.94
N SER A 20 -7.34 14.64 -19.90
CA SER A 20 -8.45 13.79 -20.32
C SER A 20 -8.76 12.70 -19.28
N PHE A 21 -7.78 12.33 -18.48
CA PHE A 21 -7.87 11.33 -17.40
C PHE A 21 -8.15 11.98 -16.06
N LEU A 22 -8.80 11.23 -15.15
CA LEU A 22 -9.22 11.76 -13.85
C LEU A 22 -8.06 12.33 -13.05
N ASP A 23 -6.96 11.58 -12.91
CA ASP A 23 -5.81 12.02 -12.12
C ASP A 23 -5.12 13.26 -12.70
N GLY A 24 -5.13 13.42 -14.03
CA GLY A 24 -4.68 14.64 -14.68
C GLY A 24 -5.60 15.85 -14.42
N LYS A 25 -6.93 15.62 -14.31
CA LYS A 25 -7.89 16.66 -13.90
C LYS A 25 -7.68 17.07 -12.45
N VAL A 26 -7.43 16.10 -11.56
CA VAL A 26 -7.10 16.35 -10.16
C VAL A 26 -5.84 17.22 -10.06
N THR A 27 -4.79 16.89 -10.82
CA THR A 27 -3.57 17.71 -10.87
C THR A 27 -3.86 19.12 -11.34
N ALA A 28 -4.61 19.29 -12.44
CA ALA A 28 -4.94 20.61 -12.98
C ALA A 28 -5.70 21.47 -11.95
N GLU A 29 -6.62 20.88 -11.19
CA GLU A 29 -7.32 21.58 -10.12
C GLU A 29 -6.39 21.91 -8.95
N ALA A 30 -5.52 20.98 -8.54
CA ALA A 30 -4.55 21.22 -7.48
C ALA A 30 -3.58 22.36 -7.82
N LEU A 31 -3.11 22.45 -9.08
CA LEU A 31 -2.27 23.55 -9.55
C LEU A 31 -2.97 24.90 -9.43
N LYS A 32 -4.25 24.98 -9.83
CA LYS A 32 -5.07 26.21 -9.67
C LYS A 32 -5.23 26.59 -8.19
N ARG A 33 -5.39 25.59 -7.31
CA ARG A 33 -5.47 25.83 -5.86
C ARG A 33 -4.17 26.35 -5.30
N LEU A 34 -3.02 25.82 -5.71
CA LEU A 34 -1.70 26.31 -5.31
C LEU A 34 -1.50 27.78 -5.73
N ASP A 35 -1.94 28.19 -6.94
CA ASP A 35 -1.89 29.59 -7.38
C ASP A 35 -2.73 30.52 -6.48
N LYS A 36 -3.86 30.06 -5.96
CA LYS A 36 -4.69 30.84 -5.03
C LYS A 36 -4.09 30.89 -3.64
N LEU A 37 -3.61 29.73 -3.15
CA LEU A 37 -3.04 29.60 -1.80
C LEU A 37 -1.74 30.39 -1.66
N SER A 38 -0.91 30.47 -2.72
CA SER A 38 0.33 31.26 -2.72
C SER A 38 0.12 32.75 -2.49
N LYS A 39 -1.08 33.28 -2.78
CA LYS A 39 -1.45 34.69 -2.57
C LYS A 39 -1.97 34.97 -1.16
N SER A 40 -2.24 33.91 -0.38
CA SER A 40 -2.70 34.03 1.00
C SER A 40 -1.50 34.08 1.97
N LYS A 41 -1.64 34.85 3.04
CA LYS A 41 -0.70 34.84 4.18
C LYS A 41 -1.03 33.75 5.20
N GLN A 42 -2.16 33.07 5.05
CA GLN A 42 -2.58 32.02 5.98
C GLN A 42 -1.88 30.68 5.64
N PRO A 43 -1.47 29.91 6.64
CA PRO A 43 -1.06 28.53 6.43
C PRO A 43 -2.15 27.73 5.73
N PHE A 44 -1.76 26.73 4.95
CA PHE A 44 -2.71 25.85 4.28
C PHE A 44 -2.38 24.37 4.47
N PHE A 45 -3.39 23.55 4.35
CA PHE A 45 -3.28 22.10 4.15
C PHE A 45 -3.93 21.75 2.82
N LEU A 46 -3.18 21.08 1.94
CA LEU A 46 -3.68 20.63 0.64
C LEU A 46 -3.47 19.13 0.50
N ALA A 47 -4.54 18.38 0.48
CA ALA A 47 -4.53 16.95 0.17
C ALA A 47 -4.88 16.73 -1.30
N VAL A 48 -4.06 15.96 -2.01
CA VAL A 48 -4.26 15.60 -3.42
C VAL A 48 -4.25 14.08 -3.52
N GLY A 49 -5.38 13.48 -3.91
CA GLY A 49 -5.53 12.04 -4.04
C GLY A 49 -5.59 11.61 -5.49
N TYR A 50 -4.84 10.55 -5.81
CA TYR A 50 -4.82 9.90 -7.13
C TYR A 50 -5.39 8.49 -7.04
N ILE A 51 -6.03 8.03 -8.12
CA ILE A 51 -6.60 6.68 -8.21
C ILE A 51 -5.58 5.71 -8.77
N LYS A 52 -4.79 6.11 -9.77
CA LYS A 52 -3.80 5.21 -10.36
C LYS A 52 -2.65 4.93 -9.38
N PRO A 53 -2.11 3.71 -9.38
CA PRO A 53 -2.29 2.59 -10.32
C PRO A 53 -3.44 1.61 -10.01
N HIS A 54 -4.55 2.02 -9.43
CA HIS A 54 -5.74 1.17 -9.24
C HIS A 54 -6.36 0.74 -10.59
N LEU A 55 -6.92 -0.46 -10.65
CA LEU A 55 -7.73 -0.95 -11.78
C LEU A 55 -8.97 -0.05 -12.06
N PRO A 56 -9.43 0.05 -13.35
CA PRO A 56 -8.73 -0.36 -14.56
C PRO A 56 -7.47 0.49 -14.77
N PHE A 57 -6.46 -0.08 -15.39
CA PHE A 57 -5.22 0.64 -15.72
C PHE A 57 -5.45 1.58 -16.89
N SER A 58 -5.86 2.80 -16.60
CA SER A 58 -6.16 3.83 -17.61
C SER A 58 -5.07 4.90 -17.61
N MET A 59 -4.42 5.13 -18.76
CA MET A 59 -3.33 6.07 -18.88
C MET A 59 -3.22 6.69 -20.29
N PRO A 60 -2.63 7.88 -20.41
CA PRO A 60 -2.19 8.41 -21.70
C PRO A 60 -1.16 7.50 -22.38
N LYS A 61 -1.28 7.32 -23.70
CA LYS A 61 -0.43 6.45 -24.52
C LYS A 61 1.07 6.69 -24.33
N LYS A 62 1.50 7.94 -24.14
CA LYS A 62 2.91 8.28 -23.92
C LYS A 62 3.57 7.56 -22.74
N TYR A 63 2.80 7.24 -21.66
CA TYR A 63 3.34 6.49 -20.52
C TYR A 63 3.40 4.99 -20.81
N TRP A 64 2.44 4.45 -21.55
CA TRP A 64 2.51 3.08 -22.06
C TRP A 64 3.72 2.86 -22.97
N ASP A 65 4.00 3.81 -23.85
CA ASP A 65 5.09 3.73 -24.82
C ASP A 65 6.48 3.68 -24.16
N ILE A 66 6.65 4.20 -22.93
CA ILE A 66 7.89 4.04 -22.13
C ILE A 66 8.28 2.56 -21.95
N TYR A 67 7.28 1.69 -21.85
CA TYR A 67 7.44 0.27 -21.57
C TYR A 67 7.23 -0.64 -22.78
N ARG A 68 7.09 -0.08 -23.98
CA ARG A 68 6.80 -0.84 -25.22
C ARG A 68 7.75 -2.01 -25.43
N ASN A 69 9.05 -1.80 -25.21
CA ASN A 69 10.10 -2.79 -25.44
C ASN A 69 10.66 -3.37 -24.13
N LYS A 70 9.92 -3.27 -23.04
CA LYS A 70 10.30 -3.87 -21.75
C LYS A 70 9.56 -5.19 -21.56
N SER A 71 10.27 -6.21 -21.08
CA SER A 71 9.67 -7.46 -20.65
C SER A 71 9.49 -7.44 -19.12
N PHE A 72 8.38 -7.99 -18.69
CA PHE A 72 8.00 -8.14 -17.28
C PHE A 72 7.79 -9.61 -16.91
N ILE A 73 8.32 -10.53 -17.71
CA ILE A 73 8.24 -11.97 -17.43
C ILE A 73 9.05 -12.24 -16.15
N ARG A 74 8.36 -12.75 -15.14
CA ARG A 74 8.98 -13.16 -13.88
C ARG A 74 9.53 -14.58 -13.96
N LYS A 75 10.45 -14.89 -13.05
CA LYS A 75 10.90 -16.28 -12.87
C LYS A 75 9.78 -17.06 -12.16
N GLU A 76 9.52 -18.27 -12.59
CA GLU A 76 8.50 -19.16 -12.01
C GLU A 76 8.61 -19.30 -10.47
N ALA A 77 9.83 -19.24 -9.94
CA ALA A 77 10.06 -19.32 -8.49
C ALA A 77 9.50 -18.12 -7.69
N GLU A 78 9.25 -16.97 -8.36
CA GLU A 78 8.71 -15.76 -7.73
C GLU A 78 7.17 -15.79 -7.67
N ASP A 79 6.55 -16.63 -8.50
CA ASP A 79 5.09 -16.73 -8.61
C ASP A 79 4.49 -17.77 -7.64
N LYS A 80 5.32 -18.59 -6.99
CA LYS A 80 4.83 -19.68 -6.12
C LYS A 80 4.28 -19.15 -4.80
N GLN A 81 3.16 -19.73 -4.39
CA GLN A 81 2.65 -19.53 -3.03
C GLN A 81 3.66 -20.02 -1.99
N PRO A 82 3.72 -19.41 -0.81
CA PRO A 82 4.57 -19.89 0.27
C PRO A 82 4.26 -21.35 0.62
N ILE A 83 5.28 -22.15 0.80
CA ILE A 83 5.14 -23.55 1.21
C ILE A 83 4.44 -23.60 2.57
N HIS A 84 3.47 -24.50 2.76
CA HIS A 84 2.67 -24.67 3.98
C HIS A 84 1.82 -23.44 4.39
N ALA A 85 1.64 -22.45 3.54
CA ALA A 85 0.70 -21.35 3.82
C ALA A 85 -0.74 -21.88 3.86
N PRO A 86 -1.57 -21.46 4.83
CA PRO A 86 -2.96 -21.89 4.89
C PRO A 86 -3.78 -21.24 3.76
N VAL A 87 -4.77 -21.95 3.27
CA VAL A 87 -5.63 -21.49 2.14
C VAL A 87 -6.30 -20.15 2.45
N ILE A 88 -6.62 -19.89 3.71
CA ILE A 88 -7.26 -18.66 4.15
C ILE A 88 -6.44 -17.39 3.88
N SER A 89 -5.11 -17.51 3.73
CA SER A 89 -4.21 -16.38 3.41
C SER A 89 -4.46 -15.79 2.04
N PHE A 90 -5.02 -16.58 1.12
CA PHE A 90 -5.19 -16.23 -0.28
C PHE A 90 -6.62 -15.84 -0.62
N HIS A 91 -6.79 -15.26 -1.81
CA HIS A 91 -8.07 -15.00 -2.44
C HIS A 91 -7.99 -15.33 -3.95
N ASN A 92 -9.14 -15.40 -4.61
CA ASN A 92 -9.23 -15.79 -6.03
C ASN A 92 -9.33 -14.58 -6.97
N TRP A 93 -8.60 -13.50 -6.70
CA TRP A 93 -8.51 -12.29 -7.54
C TRP A 93 -9.88 -11.70 -7.92
N GLU A 94 -10.84 -11.72 -7.02
CA GLU A 94 -12.23 -11.39 -7.31
C GLU A 94 -12.40 -10.00 -7.93
N GLU A 95 -11.54 -9.03 -7.55
CA GLU A 95 -11.56 -7.71 -8.15
C GLU A 95 -11.13 -7.76 -9.62
N LEU A 96 -10.02 -8.43 -9.92
CA LEU A 96 -9.50 -8.57 -11.28
C LEU A 96 -10.43 -9.39 -12.16
N ARG A 97 -10.95 -10.52 -11.64
CA ARG A 97 -11.89 -11.40 -12.38
C ARG A 97 -13.23 -10.75 -12.71
N GLY A 98 -13.51 -9.59 -12.14
CA GLY A 98 -14.67 -8.78 -12.52
C GLY A 98 -14.55 -8.11 -13.88
N TYR A 99 -13.36 -8.03 -14.49
CA TYR A 99 -13.15 -7.40 -15.79
C TYR A 99 -13.43 -8.36 -16.95
N THR A 100 -13.80 -7.79 -18.12
CA THR A 100 -14.30 -8.58 -19.28
C THR A 100 -13.21 -9.36 -20.00
N ASP A 101 -11.97 -8.89 -19.91
CA ASP A 101 -10.78 -9.48 -20.56
C ASP A 101 -9.98 -10.42 -19.64
N ILE A 102 -10.55 -10.78 -18.50
CA ILE A 102 -9.95 -11.68 -17.51
C ILE A 102 -10.77 -12.96 -17.40
N PRO A 103 -10.16 -14.16 -17.47
CA PRO A 103 -10.87 -15.42 -17.30
C PRO A 103 -11.47 -15.52 -15.89
N LYS A 104 -12.69 -16.04 -15.80
CA LYS A 104 -13.39 -16.21 -14.51
C LYS A 104 -12.73 -17.25 -13.60
N HIS A 105 -11.99 -18.21 -14.19
CA HIS A 105 -11.27 -19.28 -13.50
C HIS A 105 -9.92 -19.53 -14.16
N GLY A 106 -9.03 -20.24 -13.47
CA GLY A 106 -7.71 -20.62 -13.99
C GLY A 106 -6.69 -19.47 -13.96
N ASN A 107 -5.52 -19.73 -14.51
CA ASN A 107 -4.40 -18.78 -14.55
C ASN A 107 -4.52 -17.84 -15.75
N LEU A 108 -3.87 -16.69 -15.64
CA LEU A 108 -3.67 -15.79 -16.78
C LEU A 108 -2.61 -16.37 -17.72
N SER A 109 -2.74 -16.12 -19.04
CA SER A 109 -1.65 -16.38 -19.96
C SER A 109 -0.45 -15.50 -19.65
N ILE A 110 0.75 -15.92 -20.06
CA ILE A 110 1.98 -15.17 -19.83
C ILE A 110 1.89 -13.77 -20.48
N GLU A 111 1.31 -13.70 -21.66
CA GLU A 111 1.11 -12.43 -22.39
C GLU A 111 0.19 -11.49 -21.60
N LYS A 112 -0.88 -12.02 -21.00
CA LYS A 112 -1.81 -11.19 -20.19
C LYS A 112 -1.17 -10.73 -18.90
N GLN A 113 -0.37 -11.56 -18.26
CA GLN A 113 0.40 -11.18 -17.07
C GLN A 113 1.36 -10.05 -17.39
N GLU A 114 2.13 -10.19 -18.51
CA GLU A 114 3.09 -9.17 -18.96
C GLU A 114 2.37 -7.85 -19.32
N GLU A 115 1.23 -7.94 -19.98
CA GLU A 115 0.41 -6.78 -20.35
C GLU A 115 -0.07 -6.02 -19.09
N LEU A 116 -0.58 -6.72 -18.10
CA LEU A 116 -1.04 -6.14 -16.81
C LEU A 116 0.13 -5.49 -16.05
N CYS A 117 1.29 -6.15 -15.96
CA CYS A 117 2.47 -5.57 -15.34
C CYS A 117 2.88 -4.27 -16.05
N LYS A 118 2.97 -4.30 -17.37
CA LYS A 118 3.29 -3.12 -18.18
C LYS A 118 2.32 -1.97 -17.93
N ALA A 119 1.03 -2.26 -17.88
CA ALA A 119 -0.01 -1.26 -17.64
C ALA A 119 0.09 -0.65 -16.24
N TYR A 120 0.38 -1.47 -15.23
CA TYR A 120 0.61 -1.00 -13.85
C TYR A 120 1.79 -0.02 -13.80
N TYR A 121 2.96 -0.39 -14.37
CA TYR A 121 4.14 0.47 -14.42
C TYR A 121 3.88 1.76 -15.21
N ALA A 122 3.11 1.70 -16.29
CA ALA A 122 2.73 2.88 -17.06
C ALA A 122 1.83 3.82 -16.24
N CYS A 123 0.89 3.28 -15.45
CA CYS A 123 0.10 4.07 -14.50
C CYS A 123 0.98 4.72 -13.43
N VAL A 124 1.97 4.01 -12.88
CA VAL A 124 2.92 4.58 -11.91
C VAL A 124 3.67 5.75 -12.54
N SER A 125 4.20 5.61 -13.78
CA SER A 125 4.86 6.70 -14.48
C SER A 125 3.93 7.88 -14.78
N PHE A 126 2.65 7.61 -15.03
CA PHE A 126 1.64 8.67 -15.16
C PHE A 126 1.50 9.47 -13.85
N ILE A 127 1.39 8.81 -12.70
CA ILE A 127 1.28 9.48 -11.41
C ILE A 127 2.56 10.20 -11.03
N ASP A 128 3.74 9.60 -11.26
CA ASP A 128 5.02 10.25 -11.05
C ASP A 128 5.10 11.60 -11.79
N SER A 129 4.68 11.63 -13.04
CA SER A 129 4.57 12.87 -13.82
C SER A 129 3.60 13.89 -13.21
N GLN A 130 2.46 13.44 -12.64
CA GLN A 130 1.53 14.35 -11.99
C GLN A 130 2.11 14.93 -10.68
N VAL A 131 2.77 14.11 -9.87
CA VAL A 131 3.50 14.55 -8.69
C VAL A 131 4.60 15.56 -9.07
N GLY A 132 5.35 15.26 -10.13
CA GLY A 132 6.39 16.17 -10.65
C GLY A 132 5.85 17.56 -11.00
N LYS A 133 4.63 17.67 -11.56
CA LYS A 133 3.98 18.97 -11.86
C LYS A 133 3.66 19.74 -10.57
N LEU A 134 3.18 19.05 -9.52
CA LEU A 134 2.89 19.69 -8.23
C LEU A 134 4.16 20.21 -7.56
N LEU A 135 5.22 19.39 -7.55
CA LEU A 135 6.53 19.79 -7.01
C LEU A 135 7.13 20.97 -7.80
N GLY A 136 7.04 20.92 -9.13
CA GLY A 136 7.46 22.01 -10.00
C GLY A 136 6.70 23.31 -9.71
N LYS A 137 5.39 23.22 -9.47
CA LYS A 137 4.56 24.39 -9.12
C LYS A 137 4.90 24.97 -7.75
N LEU A 138 5.16 24.14 -6.75
CA LEU A 138 5.62 24.62 -5.43
C LEU A 138 6.93 25.39 -5.56
N LYS A 139 7.87 24.90 -6.39
CA LYS A 139 9.13 25.56 -6.67
C LYS A 139 8.95 26.89 -7.41
N GLU A 140 8.11 26.91 -8.48
CA GLU A 140 7.76 28.10 -9.24
C GLU A 140 7.22 29.22 -8.34
N LEU A 141 6.38 28.84 -7.37
CA LEU A 141 5.74 29.77 -6.43
C LEU A 141 6.64 30.12 -5.22
N GLY A 142 7.85 29.53 -5.10
CA GLY A 142 8.77 29.72 -3.97
C GLY A 142 8.28 29.11 -2.65
N LEU A 143 7.27 28.21 -2.72
CA LEU A 143 6.63 27.60 -1.55
C LEU A 143 7.41 26.39 -1.01
N GLU A 144 8.32 25.79 -1.78
CA GLU A 144 9.08 24.60 -1.37
C GLU A 144 9.91 24.81 -0.10
N LYS A 145 10.28 26.06 0.19
CA LYS A 145 11.09 26.44 1.37
C LYS A 145 10.29 26.50 2.67
N ASN A 146 8.95 26.45 2.57
CA ASN A 146 8.04 26.57 3.70
C ASN A 146 6.85 25.59 3.59
N THR A 147 7.06 24.46 2.95
CA THR A 147 6.01 23.45 2.77
C THR A 147 6.55 22.09 3.14
N ILE A 148 5.84 21.38 4.05
CA ILE A 148 6.06 19.97 4.33
C ILE A 148 5.32 19.19 3.25
N ILE A 149 6.00 18.20 2.66
CA ILE A 149 5.42 17.36 1.60
C ILE A 149 5.45 15.92 2.06
N VAL A 150 4.29 15.26 2.01
CA VAL A 150 4.16 13.83 2.30
C VAL A 150 3.55 13.14 1.09
N ILE A 151 4.19 12.05 0.65
CA ILE A 151 3.71 11.20 -0.43
C ILE A 151 3.68 9.76 0.10
N TRP A 152 2.52 9.10 -0.03
CA TRP A 152 2.38 7.70 0.39
C TRP A 152 1.41 6.93 -0.51
N GLY A 153 1.54 5.61 -0.53
CA GLY A 153 0.50 4.70 -1.04
C GLY A 153 -0.41 4.23 0.10
N ASP A 154 -1.68 3.99 -0.18
CA ASP A 154 -2.66 3.49 0.79
C ASP A 154 -2.55 1.98 1.00
N ASN A 155 -2.16 1.25 -0.04
CA ASN A 155 -1.85 -0.18 -0.04
C ASN A 155 -0.82 -0.52 -1.13
N GLY A 156 -0.25 -1.70 -1.03
CA GLY A 156 0.55 -2.30 -2.09
C GLY A 156 -0.31 -3.10 -3.07
N PHE A 157 0.31 -3.95 -3.91
CA PHE A 157 -0.39 -4.70 -4.94
C PHE A 157 0.46 -5.88 -5.44
N HIS A 158 -0.17 -7.05 -5.59
CA HIS A 158 0.42 -8.21 -6.26
C HIS A 158 0.19 -8.13 -7.77
N LEU A 159 1.24 -8.39 -8.52
CA LEU A 159 1.22 -8.49 -9.99
C LEU A 159 1.53 -9.91 -10.46
N GLY A 160 1.07 -10.93 -9.73
CA GLY A 160 1.24 -12.35 -9.97
C GLY A 160 2.15 -13.04 -8.96
N GLU A 161 2.90 -12.30 -8.14
CA GLU A 161 3.68 -12.89 -7.05
C GLU A 161 2.78 -13.72 -6.14
N GLN A 162 3.27 -14.86 -5.67
CA GLN A 162 2.52 -15.80 -4.80
C GLN A 162 1.18 -16.26 -5.41
N HIS A 163 1.05 -16.27 -6.75
CA HIS A 163 -0.20 -16.50 -7.49
C HIS A 163 -1.32 -15.50 -7.15
N LEU A 164 -0.98 -14.30 -6.72
CA LEU A 164 -1.95 -13.26 -6.39
C LEU A 164 -1.95 -12.12 -7.42
N TRP A 165 -3.13 -11.60 -7.71
CA TRP A 165 -3.36 -10.41 -8.51
C TRP A 165 -4.31 -9.49 -7.76
N GLY A 166 -3.79 -8.36 -7.29
CA GLY A 166 -4.58 -7.44 -6.48
C GLY A 166 -3.95 -7.18 -5.12
N LYS A 167 -4.82 -6.92 -4.14
CA LYS A 167 -4.50 -6.52 -2.78
C LYS A 167 -5.43 -7.23 -1.79
N SER A 168 -5.40 -6.85 -0.52
CA SER A 168 -6.27 -7.36 0.56
C SER A 168 -5.79 -8.70 1.12
N THR A 169 -4.47 -8.80 1.27
CA THR A 169 -3.81 -9.85 2.05
C THR A 169 -2.93 -9.24 3.13
N ASN A 170 -2.45 -10.10 4.04
CA ASN A 170 -1.48 -9.70 5.05
C ASN A 170 -0.01 -9.87 4.60
N PHE A 171 0.24 -10.17 3.32
CA PHE A 171 1.59 -10.30 2.79
C PHE A 171 2.29 -8.94 2.61
N GLU A 172 3.62 -8.98 2.58
CA GLU A 172 4.47 -7.77 2.49
C GLU A 172 4.11 -6.89 1.29
N LEU A 173 3.81 -7.49 0.13
CA LEU A 173 3.50 -6.75 -1.10
C LEU A 173 2.22 -5.90 -1.01
N ASP A 174 1.26 -6.29 -0.17
CA ASP A 174 0.05 -5.52 0.06
C ASP A 174 0.19 -4.51 1.20
N CYS A 175 1.01 -4.82 2.21
CA CYS A 175 1.11 -4.04 3.44
C CYS A 175 2.24 -3.01 3.41
N LYS A 176 3.31 -3.25 2.63
CA LYS A 176 4.43 -2.32 2.51
C LYS A 176 4.18 -1.33 1.39
N VAL A 177 4.12 -0.06 1.77
CA VAL A 177 3.82 1.05 0.86
C VAL A 177 4.98 2.04 0.80
N PRO A 178 5.12 2.82 -0.29
CA PRO A 178 6.02 3.95 -0.30
C PRO A 178 5.55 5.02 0.71
N LEU A 179 6.50 5.58 1.46
CA LEU A 179 6.29 6.76 2.31
C LEU A 179 7.50 7.67 2.16
N LEU A 180 7.25 8.89 1.67
CA LEU A 180 8.25 9.93 1.51
C LEU A 180 7.79 11.15 2.31
N ILE A 181 8.69 11.71 3.11
CA ILE A 181 8.45 12.93 3.88
C ILE A 181 9.58 13.90 3.56
N TYR A 182 9.21 15.08 3.11
CA TYR A 182 10.12 16.21 2.97
C TYR A 182 9.69 17.31 3.93
N SER A 183 10.63 17.82 4.69
CA SER A 183 10.48 19.04 5.49
C SER A 183 11.69 19.94 5.28
N PRO A 184 11.50 21.24 5.05
CA PRO A 184 12.61 22.19 4.93
C PRO A 184 13.54 22.22 6.15
N GLU A 185 12.99 21.93 7.35
CA GLU A 185 13.74 21.83 8.60
C GLU A 185 14.73 20.65 8.60
N TYR A 186 14.37 19.56 7.90
CA TYR A 186 15.12 18.29 7.87
C TYR A 186 15.75 18.00 6.50
N LYS A 187 16.06 19.04 5.71
CA LYS A 187 16.65 18.87 4.36
C LYS A 187 17.95 18.05 4.34
N ASP A 188 18.71 18.06 5.44
CA ASP A 188 19.98 17.36 5.61
C ASP A 188 19.82 16.02 6.38
N ALA A 189 18.59 15.59 6.69
CA ALA A 189 18.31 14.31 7.34
C ALA A 189 18.67 13.12 6.44
N PRO A 190 18.78 11.89 7.02
CA PRO A 190 19.04 10.69 6.24
C PRO A 190 18.03 10.52 5.09
N LYS A 191 18.55 10.29 3.88
CA LYS A 191 17.70 10.12 2.68
C LYS A 191 16.87 8.83 2.71
N ARG A 192 17.26 7.89 3.55
CA ARG A 192 16.58 6.61 3.70
C ARG A 192 16.63 6.13 5.15
N ILE A 193 15.46 5.83 5.69
CA ILE A 193 15.26 5.22 7.00
C ILE A 193 14.68 3.82 6.77
N ASN A 194 15.26 2.80 7.39
CA ASN A 194 14.87 1.41 7.19
C ASN A 194 14.05 0.84 8.35
N ASP A 195 13.74 1.67 9.33
CA ASP A 195 12.90 1.30 10.46
C ASP A 195 11.44 1.10 9.99
N ILE A 196 10.74 0.19 10.65
CA ILE A 196 9.36 -0.11 10.34
C ILE A 196 8.46 0.95 10.97
N VAL A 197 7.65 1.58 10.14
CA VAL A 197 6.68 2.62 10.51
C VAL A 197 5.29 2.23 10.02
N GLU A 198 4.27 2.93 10.51
CA GLU A 198 2.88 2.71 10.12
C GLU A 198 2.28 3.99 9.51
N LEU A 199 1.29 3.85 8.64
CA LEU A 199 0.61 5.02 8.06
C LEU A 199 -0.08 5.88 9.12
N ILE A 200 -0.48 5.29 10.26
CA ILE A 200 -1.06 6.05 11.38
C ILE A 200 -0.04 7.00 12.04
N ASP A 201 1.25 6.83 11.78
CA ASP A 201 2.32 7.72 12.26
C ASP A 201 2.39 9.04 11.46
N ILE A 202 1.74 9.14 10.30
CA ILE A 202 1.74 10.34 9.45
C ILE A 202 1.07 11.52 10.14
N TYR A 203 -0.14 11.33 10.69
CA TYR A 203 -0.89 12.41 11.31
C TYR A 203 -0.16 13.01 12.53
N PRO A 204 0.33 12.23 13.52
CA PRO A 204 1.14 12.78 14.62
C PRO A 204 2.42 13.43 14.14
N THR A 205 3.06 12.95 13.06
CA THR A 205 4.25 13.58 12.47
C THR A 205 3.93 14.95 11.90
N LEU A 206 2.85 15.09 11.15
CA LEU A 206 2.45 16.37 10.57
C LEU A 206 2.05 17.39 11.63
N THR A 207 1.30 16.97 12.65
CA THR A 207 0.93 17.87 13.77
C THR A 207 2.15 18.34 14.53
N ASP A 208 3.11 17.44 14.78
CA ASP A 208 4.37 17.76 15.45
C ASP A 208 5.23 18.74 14.62
N PHE A 209 5.41 18.48 13.33
CA PHE A 209 6.15 19.39 12.44
C PHE A 209 5.52 20.77 12.30
N CYS A 210 4.19 20.85 12.42
CA CYS A 210 3.45 22.11 12.41
C CYS A 210 3.34 22.80 13.78
N GLY A 211 3.88 22.22 14.86
CA GLY A 211 3.74 22.74 16.23
C GLY A 211 2.30 22.71 16.73
N LEU A 212 1.45 21.82 16.21
CA LEU A 212 0.05 21.68 16.58
C LEU A 212 -0.13 20.60 17.66
N LYS A 213 -1.08 20.82 18.56
CA LYS A 213 -1.48 19.80 19.54
C LYS A 213 -2.70 19.05 19.04
N PRO A 214 -2.64 17.70 18.92
CA PRO A 214 -3.83 16.90 18.64
C PRO A 214 -4.91 17.10 19.69
N ALA A 215 -6.18 17.07 19.28
CA ALA A 215 -7.33 17.25 20.19
C ALA A 215 -7.55 16.03 21.11
N HIS A 216 -6.95 14.89 20.81
CA HIS A 216 -7.09 13.63 21.56
C HIS A 216 -5.81 12.81 21.45
N THR A 217 -5.69 11.76 22.26
CA THR A 217 -4.58 10.81 22.20
C THR A 217 -4.59 10.07 20.86
N LEU A 218 -3.44 9.98 20.22
CA LEU A 218 -3.26 9.30 18.94
C LEU A 218 -2.65 7.92 19.15
N SER A 219 -3.05 6.96 18.31
CA SER A 219 -2.46 5.61 18.30
C SER A 219 -1.08 5.58 17.65
N GLY A 220 -0.83 6.47 16.67
CA GLY A 220 0.47 6.63 16.01
C GLY A 220 1.44 7.49 16.80
N GLN A 221 2.70 7.50 16.38
CA GLN A 221 3.79 8.27 16.97
C GLN A 221 4.44 9.18 15.92
N SER A 222 4.94 10.34 16.36
CA SER A 222 5.69 11.24 15.46
C SER A 222 6.99 10.59 14.98
N LEU A 223 7.21 10.61 13.67
CA LEU A 223 8.45 10.17 13.03
C LEU A 223 9.61 11.17 13.22
N ARG A 224 9.36 12.35 13.80
CA ARG A 224 10.39 13.35 14.08
C ARG A 224 11.55 12.74 14.84
N PHE A 225 11.26 12.00 15.93
CA PHE A 225 12.29 11.40 16.77
C PHE A 225 13.13 10.36 16.03
N LEU A 226 12.51 9.63 15.11
CA LEU A 226 13.19 8.66 14.26
C LEU A 226 14.10 9.38 13.24
N ILE A 227 13.61 10.45 12.61
CA ILE A 227 14.37 11.27 11.67
C ILE A 227 15.59 11.92 12.36
N GLU A 228 15.43 12.35 13.60
CA GLU A 228 16.50 12.93 14.42
C GLU A 228 17.41 11.89 15.10
N ASN A 229 17.14 10.59 14.90
CA ASN A 229 17.87 9.47 15.53
C ASN A 229 17.95 9.56 17.06
N LYS A 230 16.86 10.02 17.70
CA LYS A 230 16.79 10.29 19.15
C LYS A 230 16.13 9.20 19.99
N VAL A 231 15.59 8.15 19.38
CA VAL A 231 14.83 7.13 20.10
C VAL A 231 15.16 5.72 19.64
N ASN A 232 14.96 4.77 20.54
CA ASN A 232 14.81 3.38 20.16
C ASN A 232 13.41 3.17 19.60
N TRP A 233 13.27 3.05 18.29
CA TRP A 233 11.98 2.97 17.61
C TRP A 233 11.32 1.62 17.80
N LYS A 234 9.98 1.60 17.83
CA LYS A 234 9.17 0.38 18.04
C LYS A 234 9.44 -0.74 17.03
N ASN A 235 9.91 -0.44 15.81
CA ASN A 235 10.26 -1.37 14.73
C ASN A 235 9.25 -2.50 14.50
N ARG A 236 7.96 -2.19 14.61
CA ARG A 236 6.85 -3.09 14.33
C ARG A 236 5.68 -2.34 13.70
N ALA A 237 4.91 -3.04 12.89
CA ALA A 237 3.68 -2.56 12.26
C ALA A 237 2.61 -3.64 12.33
N PHE A 238 1.34 -3.21 12.40
CA PHE A 238 0.20 -4.11 12.42
C PHE A 238 -0.65 -3.93 11.16
N SER A 239 -1.26 -5.03 10.73
CA SER A 239 -2.26 -5.04 9.66
C SER A 239 -3.32 -6.08 9.94
N GLN A 240 -4.50 -5.92 9.32
CA GLN A 240 -5.57 -6.90 9.45
C GLN A 240 -6.40 -6.96 8.17
N PHE A 241 -6.79 -8.17 7.78
CA PHE A 241 -7.70 -8.39 6.66
C PHE A 241 -8.74 -9.44 6.99
N PRO A 242 -10.03 -9.19 6.64
CA PRO A 242 -11.10 -10.15 6.85
C PRO A 242 -11.14 -11.22 5.75
N ARG A 243 -11.81 -12.33 6.04
CA ARG A 243 -12.23 -13.38 5.10
C ARG A 243 -13.71 -13.71 5.29
N PRO A 244 -14.42 -14.16 4.22
CA PRO A 244 -13.92 -14.25 2.84
C PRO A 244 -13.61 -12.89 2.22
N TYR A 245 -12.92 -12.85 1.08
CA TYR A 245 -12.52 -11.61 0.40
C TYR A 245 -13.69 -10.65 0.16
N LYS A 246 -14.87 -11.16 -0.21
CA LYS A 246 -16.09 -10.35 -0.43
C LYS A 246 -16.52 -9.55 0.81
N ALA A 247 -16.05 -9.93 1.98
CA ALA A 247 -16.35 -9.25 3.24
C ALA A 247 -15.44 -8.04 3.52
N VAL A 248 -14.42 -7.78 2.70
CA VAL A 248 -13.55 -6.59 2.82
C VAL A 248 -14.38 -5.30 2.81
N ASN A 249 -15.43 -5.26 1.99
CA ASN A 249 -16.34 -4.11 1.88
C ASN A 249 -17.67 -4.29 2.63
N SER A 250 -17.82 -5.35 3.46
CA SER A 250 -19.07 -5.64 4.17
C SER A 250 -18.81 -6.33 5.50
N TYR A 251 -18.96 -5.59 6.58
CA TYR A 251 -18.77 -6.10 7.96
C TYR A 251 -19.71 -7.27 8.31
N LYS A 252 -20.81 -7.46 7.58
CA LYS A 252 -21.86 -8.44 7.92
C LYS A 252 -21.53 -9.90 7.61
N ASN A 253 -20.53 -10.15 6.77
CA ASN A 253 -20.22 -11.50 6.26
C ASN A 253 -18.78 -11.95 6.54
N GLN A 254 -18.10 -11.28 7.48
CA GLN A 254 -16.76 -11.65 7.89
C GLN A 254 -16.80 -12.85 8.81
N THR A 255 -16.30 -13.97 8.34
CA THR A 255 -16.20 -15.20 9.15
C THR A 255 -14.89 -15.28 9.92
N HIS A 256 -13.83 -14.71 9.36
CA HIS A 256 -12.50 -14.69 9.99
C HIS A 256 -11.85 -13.32 9.87
N MET A 257 -10.95 -13.04 10.80
CA MET A 257 -10.05 -11.89 10.76
C MET A 257 -8.60 -12.36 10.94
N GLY A 258 -7.73 -12.00 10.00
CA GLY A 258 -6.30 -12.21 10.11
C GLY A 258 -5.62 -10.99 10.69
N TYR A 259 -5.08 -11.07 11.89
CA TYR A 259 -4.26 -10.02 12.51
C TYR A 259 -2.78 -10.34 12.31
N THR A 260 -2.02 -9.38 11.85
CA THR A 260 -0.60 -9.55 11.53
C THR A 260 0.25 -8.54 12.27
N VAL A 261 1.37 -9.00 12.81
CA VAL A 261 2.48 -8.16 13.24
C VAL A 261 3.67 -8.35 12.31
N ARG A 262 4.26 -7.25 11.86
CA ARG A 262 5.50 -7.17 11.06
C ARG A 262 6.61 -6.58 11.90
N THR A 263 7.62 -7.36 12.23
CA THR A 263 8.86 -6.92 12.88
C THR A 263 10.02 -6.93 11.87
N LYS A 264 11.20 -6.47 12.25
CA LYS A 264 12.36 -6.42 11.34
C LYS A 264 12.66 -7.78 10.67
N ASN A 265 12.52 -8.87 11.40
CA ASN A 265 12.90 -10.21 10.93
C ASN A 265 11.72 -11.13 10.63
N TRP A 266 10.53 -10.80 11.12
CA TRP A 266 9.39 -11.70 11.11
C TRP A 266 8.11 -11.02 10.67
N ARG A 267 7.25 -11.78 10.02
CA ARG A 267 5.82 -11.51 9.86
C ARG A 267 5.07 -12.67 10.48
N TYR A 268 4.15 -12.37 11.39
CA TYR A 268 3.31 -13.36 12.03
C TYR A 268 1.85 -12.98 11.93
N THR A 269 1.02 -13.92 11.45
CA THR A 269 -0.41 -13.73 11.26
C THR A 269 -1.19 -14.79 12.03
N LEU A 270 -2.19 -14.34 12.78
CA LEU A 270 -3.17 -15.18 13.46
C LEU A 270 -4.54 -14.98 12.82
N TRP A 271 -5.13 -16.06 12.34
CA TRP A 271 -6.48 -16.06 11.82
C TRP A 271 -7.46 -16.47 12.91
N TYR A 272 -8.40 -15.58 13.22
CA TYR A 272 -9.43 -15.80 14.22
C TYR A 272 -10.77 -16.02 13.55
N ASP A 273 -11.49 -17.04 13.98
CA ASP A 273 -12.93 -17.19 13.72
C ASP A 273 -13.67 -16.09 14.49
N ASN A 274 -14.49 -15.29 13.81
CA ASN A 274 -15.15 -14.13 14.40
C ASN A 274 -16.32 -14.50 15.36
N ALA A 275 -16.87 -15.70 15.21
CA ALA A 275 -17.98 -16.16 16.08
C ALA A 275 -17.48 -16.73 17.39
N THR A 276 -16.35 -17.44 17.37
CA THR A 276 -15.81 -18.15 18.53
C THR A 276 -14.59 -17.46 19.15
N ASN A 277 -13.99 -16.53 18.42
CA ASN A 277 -12.69 -15.89 18.75
C ASN A 277 -11.54 -16.89 18.94
N HIS A 278 -11.65 -18.11 18.38
CA HIS A 278 -10.56 -19.08 18.38
C HIS A 278 -9.63 -18.86 17.19
N ILE A 279 -8.36 -19.16 17.39
CA ILE A 279 -7.35 -19.15 16.32
C ILE A 279 -7.53 -20.42 15.50
N THR A 280 -7.81 -20.24 14.20
CA THR A 280 -7.99 -21.34 13.24
C THR A 280 -6.72 -21.66 12.49
N ASP A 281 -5.94 -20.64 12.14
CA ASP A 281 -4.71 -20.79 11.36
C ASP A 281 -3.63 -19.83 11.84
N ARG A 282 -2.37 -20.18 11.53
CA ARG A 282 -1.18 -19.42 11.91
C ARG A 282 -0.20 -19.36 10.75
N GLU A 283 0.46 -18.23 10.62
CA GLU A 283 1.51 -18.04 9.63
C GLU A 283 2.70 -17.34 10.26
N LEU A 284 3.89 -17.92 10.13
CA LEU A 284 5.14 -17.29 10.51
C LEU A 284 6.09 -17.27 9.31
N TYR A 285 6.50 -16.09 8.91
CA TYR A 285 7.43 -15.90 7.80
C TYR A 285 8.70 -15.19 8.24
N CYS A 286 9.86 -15.74 7.81
CA CYS A 286 11.13 -15.03 7.87
C CYS A 286 11.12 -13.92 6.81
N MET A 287 11.53 -12.70 7.20
CA MET A 287 11.54 -11.52 6.31
C MET A 287 12.96 -11.17 5.83
N ASN A 288 13.92 -12.02 6.04
CA ASN A 288 15.32 -11.76 5.71
C ASN A 288 15.70 -12.22 4.29
N GLY A 289 16.11 -11.26 3.45
CA GLY A 289 16.69 -11.52 2.13
C GLY A 289 15.77 -12.31 1.19
N ASN A 290 16.35 -13.26 0.45
CA ASN A 290 15.63 -14.07 -0.55
C ASN A 290 14.67 -15.11 0.05
N LYS A 291 14.57 -15.22 1.38
CA LYS A 291 13.68 -16.14 2.09
C LYS A 291 12.36 -15.48 2.50
N ALA A 292 12.20 -14.19 2.24
CA ALA A 292 11.01 -13.44 2.62
C ALA A 292 9.74 -14.12 2.09
N GLU A 293 8.85 -14.48 3.02
CA GLU A 293 7.52 -15.07 2.76
C GLU A 293 7.51 -16.28 1.80
N LYS A 294 8.52 -17.15 1.85
CA LYS A 294 8.59 -18.34 0.97
C LYS A 294 8.08 -19.64 1.62
N GLU A 295 8.09 -19.71 2.92
CA GLU A 295 7.68 -20.88 3.68
C GLU A 295 7.03 -20.44 5.00
N ASN A 296 5.86 -20.99 5.29
CA ASN A 296 5.24 -20.87 6.61
C ASN A 296 5.99 -21.75 7.61
N LEU A 297 6.60 -21.11 8.60
CA LEU A 297 7.43 -21.74 9.63
C LEU A 297 6.63 -22.01 10.92
N SER A 298 5.37 -21.62 10.98
CA SER A 298 4.52 -21.76 12.17
C SER A 298 4.37 -23.23 12.57
N GLY A 299 4.39 -23.46 13.88
CA GLY A 299 4.27 -24.79 14.48
C GLY A 299 5.56 -25.60 14.48
N LYS A 300 6.67 -25.10 13.93
CA LYS A 300 7.97 -25.76 14.05
C LYS A 300 8.58 -25.47 15.43
N ARG A 301 9.06 -26.52 16.10
CA ARG A 301 9.57 -26.46 17.47
C ARG A 301 10.63 -25.37 17.71
N GLU A 302 11.45 -25.12 16.72
CA GLU A 302 12.55 -24.15 16.78
C GLU A 302 12.09 -22.68 16.80
N TYR A 303 10.80 -22.38 16.45
CA TYR A 303 10.23 -21.02 16.41
C TYR A 303 9.19 -20.77 17.50
N VAL A 304 8.95 -21.69 18.43
CA VAL A 304 7.90 -21.57 19.46
C VAL A 304 8.05 -20.30 20.31
N ASP A 305 9.26 -19.96 20.72
CA ASP A 305 9.51 -18.75 21.53
C ASP A 305 9.22 -17.48 20.74
N ILE A 306 9.57 -17.46 19.44
CA ILE A 306 9.29 -16.35 18.53
C ILE A 306 7.77 -16.20 18.31
N GLU A 307 7.06 -17.31 18.10
CA GLU A 307 5.60 -17.29 17.94
C GLU A 307 4.90 -16.76 19.19
N ASN A 308 5.36 -17.17 20.39
CA ASN A 308 4.81 -16.69 21.66
C ASN A 308 5.00 -15.19 21.83
N GLU A 309 6.18 -14.65 21.53
CA GLU A 309 6.45 -13.20 21.58
C GLU A 309 5.56 -12.44 20.60
N LEU A 310 5.47 -12.88 19.35
CA LEU A 310 4.70 -12.24 18.31
C LEU A 310 3.18 -12.36 18.55
N GLN A 311 2.72 -13.48 19.08
CA GLN A 311 1.33 -13.66 19.50
C GLN A 311 0.96 -12.67 20.61
N GLN A 312 1.80 -12.50 21.62
CA GLN A 312 1.56 -11.52 22.68
C GLN A 312 1.41 -10.10 22.10
N MET A 313 2.26 -9.71 21.13
CA MET A 313 2.13 -8.40 20.47
C MET A 313 0.78 -8.23 19.77
N ILE A 314 0.29 -9.26 19.07
CA ILE A 314 -1.03 -9.23 18.40
C ILE A 314 -2.15 -9.12 19.43
N GLU A 315 -2.08 -9.86 20.52
CA GLU A 315 -3.11 -9.84 21.56
C GLU A 315 -3.19 -8.48 22.29
N GLU A 316 -2.04 -7.89 22.59
CA GLU A 316 -1.95 -6.54 23.13
C GLU A 316 -2.59 -5.51 22.17
N TYR A 317 -2.28 -5.61 20.86
CA TYR A 317 -2.84 -4.76 19.82
C TYR A 317 -4.36 -4.89 19.77
N LYS A 318 -4.91 -6.11 19.71
CA LYS A 318 -6.35 -6.38 19.71
C LYS A 318 -7.06 -5.78 20.94
N ASN A 319 -6.50 -5.97 22.13
CA ASN A 319 -7.08 -5.50 23.39
C ASN A 319 -7.11 -3.96 23.48
N THR A 320 -6.20 -3.28 22.80
CA THR A 320 -6.10 -1.82 22.80
C THR A 320 -7.03 -1.17 21.78
N HIS A 321 -7.28 -1.83 20.63
CA HIS A 321 -7.96 -1.22 19.49
C HIS A 321 -9.38 -1.76 19.22
N ASN A 322 -9.82 -2.82 19.92
CA ASN A 322 -11.17 -3.39 19.80
C ASN A 322 -12.14 -2.91 20.92
N LYS A 323 -11.84 -1.75 21.53
CA LYS A 323 -12.71 -1.14 22.54
C LYS A 323 -13.67 -0.12 21.94
#